data_d0ef512e159a60efb26e6aa2166b9f3e
#
_entry.id   d0ef512e159a60efb26e6aa2166b9f3e
#
_cell.length_a   1.000
_cell.length_b   1.000
_cell.length_c   1.000
_cell.angle_alpha   90.00
_cell.angle_beta   90.00
_cell.angle_gamma   90.00
#
_symmetry.space_group_name_H-M   'P 1'
#
loop_
_entity.id
_entity.type
_entity.pdbx_description
1 polymer ?
#
loop_
_entity_poly.entity_id
_entity_poly.type
_entity_poly.pdbx_seq_one_letter_code
_entity_poly.pdbx_strand_id
1 'polypeptide(L)'
;MTLVFRADASHELGMGHLIRCLHLAECAASHNPRNVFVLNFANNEIAGLVRKQGYEAILLQEREPDHEFKVLSQFSQDENAAFIFDVCHQKTLTDPMGFQSLTRR
;
A
#
# COMPACT_ATOMS: atom_id res chain seq x y z
N MET A 1 -0.24 15.55 -4.88
CA MET A 1 -1.07 14.49 -4.26
C MET A 1 -0.27 13.20 -4.14
N THR A 2 -0.45 12.49 -3.06
CA THR A 2 0.20 11.20 -2.85
C THR A 2 -0.86 10.13 -2.69
N LEU A 3 -0.72 9.05 -3.45
CA LEU A 3 -1.59 7.87 -3.32
C LEU A 3 -0.77 6.76 -2.66
N VAL A 4 -1.25 6.28 -1.53
CA VAL A 4 -0.59 5.20 -0.79
C VAL A 4 -1.47 3.96 -0.91
N PHE A 5 -0.94 2.95 -1.59
CA PHE A 5 -1.64 1.69 -1.81
C PHE A 5 -1.08 0.65 -0.84
N ARG A 6 -1.91 0.20 0.07
CA ARG A 6 -1.55 -0.88 0.98
C ARG A 6 -2.15 -2.17 0.44
N ALA A 7 -1.30 -3.06 -0.05
CA ALA A 7 -1.76 -4.28 -0.69
C ALA A 7 -0.96 -5.48 -0.20
N ASP A 8 -1.63 -6.63 -0.18
CA ASP A 8 -0.98 -7.92 0.05
C ASP A 8 -0.75 -8.57 -1.30
N ALA A 9 0.47 -9.04 -1.54
CA ALA A 9 0.80 -9.66 -2.81
C ALA A 9 1.88 -10.71 -2.63
N SER A 10 1.61 -11.92 -3.07
CA SER A 10 2.60 -12.99 -3.12
C SER A 10 2.14 -14.02 -4.13
N HIS A 11 3.06 -14.91 -4.53
CA HIS A 11 2.70 -16.01 -5.41
C HIS A 11 1.72 -16.96 -4.74
N GLU A 12 1.77 -17.08 -3.41
CA GLU A 12 0.87 -17.94 -2.66
C GLU A 12 -0.52 -17.33 -2.49
N LEU A 13 -0.58 -16.04 -2.16
CA LEU A 13 -1.86 -15.34 -1.95
C LEU A 13 -2.49 -14.87 -3.26
N GLY A 14 -1.68 -14.83 -4.32
CA GLY A 14 -2.11 -14.29 -5.59
C GLY A 14 -1.75 -12.82 -5.75
N MET A 15 -1.90 -12.34 -6.96
CA MET A 15 -1.48 -11.00 -7.35
C MET A 15 -2.65 -10.06 -7.60
N GLY A 16 -3.88 -10.54 -7.38
CA GLY A 16 -5.08 -9.77 -7.74
C GLY A 16 -5.18 -8.42 -7.06
N HIS A 17 -4.84 -8.36 -5.77
CA HIS A 17 -4.88 -7.10 -5.03
C HIS A 17 -3.90 -6.09 -5.59
N LEU A 18 -2.68 -6.54 -5.89
CA LEU A 18 -1.66 -5.67 -6.45
C LEU A 18 -2.04 -5.19 -7.84
N ILE A 19 -2.51 -6.09 -8.70
CA ILE A 19 -2.89 -5.73 -10.07
C ILE A 19 -4.01 -4.70 -10.05
N ARG A 20 -4.98 -4.86 -9.17
CA ARG A 20 -6.07 -3.90 -9.02
C ARG A 20 -5.55 -2.52 -8.60
N CYS A 21 -4.61 -2.49 -7.66
CA CYS A 21 -4.01 -1.23 -7.23
C CYS A 21 -3.18 -0.58 -8.35
N LEU A 22 -2.48 -1.38 -9.14
CA LEU A 22 -1.73 -0.86 -10.29
C LEU A 22 -2.66 -0.24 -11.32
N HIS A 23 -3.83 -0.85 -11.55
CA HIS A 23 -4.83 -0.26 -12.45
C HIS A 23 -5.35 1.07 -11.91
N LEU A 24 -5.60 1.16 -10.60
CA LEU A 24 -6.04 2.41 -10.00
C LEU A 24 -5.00 3.50 -10.15
N ALA A 25 -3.73 3.16 -9.95
CA ALA A 25 -2.65 4.12 -10.12
C ALA A 25 -2.57 4.61 -11.57
N GLU A 26 -2.75 3.71 -12.52
CA GLU A 26 -2.76 4.05 -13.94
C GLU A 26 -3.92 4.98 -14.27
N CYS A 27 -5.11 4.71 -13.72
CA CYS A 27 -6.27 5.56 -13.92
C CYS A 27 -6.06 6.97 -13.37
N ALA A 28 -5.27 7.12 -12.32
CA ALA A 28 -5.01 8.40 -11.69
C ALA A 28 -3.82 9.14 -12.32
N ALA A 29 -3.18 8.57 -13.34
CA ALA A 29 -1.93 9.11 -13.89
C ALA A 29 -2.08 10.52 -14.43
N SER A 30 -3.26 10.88 -14.92
CA SER A 30 -3.50 12.21 -15.46
C SER A 30 -3.38 13.32 -14.41
N HIS A 31 -3.51 12.97 -13.13
CA HIS A 31 -3.34 13.90 -12.01
C HIS A 31 -1.89 13.96 -11.52
N ASN A 32 -1.02 13.15 -12.11
CA ASN A 32 0.40 13.09 -11.81
C ASN A 32 0.68 12.96 -10.30
N PRO A 33 0.08 11.99 -9.60
CA PRO A 33 0.32 11.83 -8.18
C PRO A 33 1.64 11.10 -7.93
N ARG A 34 2.15 11.25 -6.71
CA ARG A 34 3.18 10.36 -6.22
C ARG A 34 2.50 9.07 -5.80
N ASN A 35 2.92 7.94 -6.33
CA ASN A 35 2.34 6.63 -6.02
C ASN A 35 3.30 5.83 -5.17
N VAL A 36 2.86 5.41 -4.00
CA VAL A 36 3.65 4.61 -3.06
C VAL A 36 2.89 3.33 -2.76
N PHE A 37 3.52 2.20 -3.03
CA PHE A 37 2.94 0.88 -2.75
C PHE A 37 3.60 0.31 -1.51
N VAL A 38 2.81 0.07 -0.48
CA VAL A 38 3.25 -0.56 0.77
C VAL A 38 2.76 -2.01 0.73
N LEU A 39 3.68 -2.95 0.57
CA LEU A 39 3.37 -4.33 0.26
C LEU A 39 3.72 -5.26 1.40
N ASN A 40 2.78 -6.11 1.79
CA ASN A 40 3.03 -7.17 2.74
C ASN A 40 3.01 -8.52 2.00
N PHE A 41 3.74 -9.49 2.52
CA PHE A 41 3.91 -10.83 1.93
C PHE A 41 4.65 -10.83 0.59
N ALA A 42 5.07 -9.68 0.11
CA ALA A 42 5.76 -9.54 -1.16
C ALA A 42 7.27 -9.74 -1.00
N ASN A 43 7.92 -10.06 -2.10
CA ASN A 43 9.37 -10.16 -2.15
C ASN A 43 9.96 -9.07 -3.06
N ASN A 44 11.29 -9.10 -3.21
CA ASN A 44 11.98 -8.10 -4.02
C ASN A 44 11.58 -8.15 -5.49
N GLU A 45 11.25 -9.32 -6.00
CA GLU A 45 10.80 -9.48 -7.37
C GLU A 45 9.48 -8.75 -7.61
N ILE A 46 8.54 -8.90 -6.68
CA ILE A 46 7.24 -8.22 -6.76
C ILE A 46 7.42 -6.71 -6.61
N ALA A 47 8.26 -6.27 -5.67
CA ALA A 47 8.57 -4.86 -5.55
C ALA A 47 9.19 -4.31 -6.82
N GLY A 48 10.03 -5.11 -7.49
CA GLY A 48 10.63 -4.73 -8.76
C GLY A 48 9.61 -4.49 -9.85
N LEU A 49 8.53 -5.29 -9.88
CA LEU A 49 7.44 -5.07 -10.84
C LEU A 49 6.78 -3.71 -10.66
N VAL A 50 6.57 -3.32 -9.41
CA VAL A 50 5.98 -2.01 -9.08
C VAL A 50 6.93 -0.90 -9.48
N ARG A 51 8.20 -1.02 -9.14
CA ARG A 51 9.21 0.00 -9.46
C ARG A 51 9.41 0.18 -10.95
N LYS A 52 9.27 -0.90 -11.71
CA LYS A 52 9.37 -0.85 -13.17
C LYS A 52 8.29 0.03 -13.79
N GLN A 53 7.15 0.14 -13.13
CA GLN A 53 6.07 1.00 -13.59
C GLN A 53 6.31 2.46 -13.25
N GLY A 54 7.40 2.77 -12.55
CA GLY A 54 7.70 4.13 -12.14
C GLY A 54 7.15 4.49 -10.77
N TYR A 55 6.70 3.52 -9.98
CA TYR A 55 6.12 3.76 -8.67
C TYR A 55 7.12 3.42 -7.57
N GLU A 56 6.89 3.96 -6.38
CA GLU A 56 7.66 3.60 -5.19
C GLU A 56 7.08 2.35 -4.56
N ALA A 57 7.94 1.51 -4.00
CA ALA A 57 7.51 0.30 -3.32
C ALA A 57 8.26 0.14 -2.01
N ILE A 58 7.51 -0.09 -0.94
CA ILE A 58 8.05 -0.36 0.38
C ILE A 58 7.60 -1.75 0.78
N LEU A 59 8.55 -2.62 1.10
CA LEU A 59 8.25 -3.96 1.56
C LEU A 59 8.16 -3.96 3.09
N LEU A 60 7.06 -4.48 3.60
CA LEU A 60 6.91 -4.70 5.03
C LEU A 60 7.67 -5.98 5.37
N GLN A 61 8.78 -5.82 6.08
CA GLN A 61 9.69 -6.93 6.39
C GLN A 61 9.11 -7.87 7.43
N GLU A 62 8.35 -7.31 8.33
CA GLU A 62 7.80 -8.06 9.44
C GLU A 62 6.29 -7.92 9.45
N ARG A 63 5.62 -8.97 9.88
CA ARG A 63 4.16 -8.99 9.95
C ARG A 63 3.65 -8.36 11.24
N GLU A 64 4.43 -7.46 11.79
CA GLU A 64 4.05 -6.77 13.00
C GLU A 64 3.19 -5.55 12.67
N PRO A 65 2.03 -5.42 13.30
CA PRO A 65 1.17 -4.26 13.10
C PRO A 65 1.89 -2.94 13.36
N ASP A 66 2.81 -2.92 14.32
CA ASP A 66 3.55 -1.71 14.66
C ASP A 66 4.42 -1.23 13.50
N HIS A 67 5.06 -2.14 12.77
CA HIS A 67 5.90 -1.76 11.64
C HIS A 67 5.06 -1.18 10.52
N GLU A 68 3.96 -1.84 10.20
CA GLU A 68 3.04 -1.35 9.19
C GLU A 68 2.50 0.03 9.56
N PHE A 69 2.07 0.19 10.81
CA PHE A 69 1.55 1.47 11.28
C PHE A 69 2.61 2.57 11.17
N LYS A 70 3.85 2.28 11.54
CA LYS A 70 4.93 3.25 11.44
C LYS A 70 5.17 3.70 10.00
N VAL A 71 5.17 2.75 9.08
CA VAL A 71 5.35 3.07 7.66
C VAL A 71 4.21 3.94 7.16
N LEU A 72 2.97 3.54 7.42
CA LEU A 72 1.81 4.27 6.94
C LEU A 72 1.68 5.63 7.59
N SER A 73 2.04 5.75 8.87
CA SER A 73 1.91 7.02 9.58
C SER A 73 2.84 8.11 9.02
N GLN A 74 3.93 7.73 8.34
CA GLN A 74 4.78 8.70 7.69
C GLN A 74 4.01 9.50 6.64
N PHE A 75 3.05 8.87 6.00
CA PHE A 75 2.25 9.53 4.97
C PHE A 75 0.99 10.19 5.52
N SER A 76 0.59 9.85 6.74
CA SER A 76 -0.60 10.44 7.35
C SER A 76 -0.40 11.93 7.68
N GLN A 77 0.84 12.40 7.71
CA GLN A 77 1.16 13.81 7.91
C GLN A 77 0.89 14.64 6.66
N ASP A 78 0.78 14.01 5.51
CA ASP A 78 0.55 14.70 4.25
C ASP A 78 -0.94 14.88 4.05
N GLU A 79 -1.39 16.13 4.05
CA GLU A 79 -2.81 16.47 3.88
C GLU A 79 -3.34 16.07 2.51
N ASN A 80 -2.45 15.92 1.53
CA ASN A 80 -2.81 15.54 0.19
C ASN A 80 -2.61 14.05 -0.08
N ALA A 81 -2.44 13.25 0.95
CA ALA A 81 -2.30 11.80 0.81
C ALA A 81 -3.65 11.11 0.91
N ALA A 82 -3.88 10.17 0.02
CA ALA A 82 -5.04 9.28 0.07
C ALA A 82 -4.55 7.85 0.22
N PHE A 83 -5.21 7.08 1.06
CA PHE A 83 -4.85 5.69 1.35
C PHE A 83 -5.85 4.75 0.72
N ILE A 84 -5.34 3.77 -0.01
CA ILE A 84 -6.15 2.72 -0.62
C ILE A 84 -5.71 1.38 -0.02
N PHE A 85 -6.62 0.72 0.68
CA PHE A 85 -6.36 -0.58 1.29
C PHE A 85 -6.99 -1.68 0.46
N ASP A 86 -6.17 -2.60 -0.02
CA ASP A 86 -6.64 -3.79 -0.72
C ASP A 86 -5.88 -4.99 -0.16
N VAL A 87 -6.38 -5.50 0.95
CA VAL A 87 -5.74 -6.57 1.69
C VAL A 87 -6.67 -7.77 1.79
N CYS A 88 -6.07 -8.95 1.81
CA CYS A 88 -6.83 -10.19 1.87
C CYS A 88 -7.07 -10.66 3.30
N HIS A 89 -6.43 -10.03 4.29
CA HIS A 89 -6.47 -10.50 5.66
C HIS A 89 -7.22 -9.53 6.57
N GLN A 90 -8.33 -9.98 7.09
CA GLN A 90 -9.14 -9.14 7.97
C GLN A 90 -8.42 -8.77 9.26
N LYS A 91 -7.47 -9.59 9.69
CA LYS A 91 -6.68 -9.26 10.89
C LYS A 91 -5.97 -7.93 10.78
N THR A 92 -5.55 -7.58 9.59
CA THR A 92 -4.93 -6.29 9.32
C THR A 92 -5.91 -5.15 9.61
N LEU A 93 -7.19 -5.39 9.35
CA LEU A 93 -8.24 -4.40 9.52
C LEU A 93 -8.85 -4.42 10.92
N THR A 94 -8.51 -5.40 11.77
CA THR A 94 -9.06 -5.48 13.12
C THR A 94 -8.25 -4.71 14.15
N ASP A 95 -7.24 -3.97 13.74
CA ASP A 95 -6.59 -3.00 14.60
C ASP A 95 -7.23 -1.63 14.35
N PRO A 96 -8.39 -1.36 14.96
CA PRO A 96 -9.15 -0.15 14.62
C PRO A 96 -8.43 1.13 15.04
N MET A 97 -7.58 1.06 16.05
CA MET A 97 -6.87 2.24 16.52
C MET A 97 -5.84 2.71 15.50
N GLY A 98 -5.16 1.77 14.83
CA GLY A 98 -4.15 2.11 13.85
C GLY A 98 -4.75 2.49 12.51
N PHE A 99 -5.53 1.59 11.92
CA PHE A 99 -5.99 1.77 10.54
C PHE A 99 -7.06 2.82 10.40
N GLN A 100 -7.98 2.89 11.34
CA GLN A 100 -9.04 3.89 11.24
C GLN A 100 -8.50 5.32 11.36
N SER A 101 -7.51 5.55 12.20
CA SER A 101 -6.93 6.88 12.32
C SER A 101 -6.20 7.30 11.06
N LEU A 102 -5.62 6.36 10.30
CA LEU A 102 -4.95 6.65 9.04
C LEU A 102 -5.93 6.88 7.89
N THR A 103 -7.08 6.20 7.92
CA THR A 103 -8.04 6.29 6.82
C THR A 103 -9.07 7.40 6.95
N ARG A 104 -9.16 8.03 8.11
CA ARG A 104 -10.13 9.10 8.37
C ARG A 104 -9.66 10.49 7.99
N ARG A 105 -8.65 10.57 7.23
CA ARG A 105 -8.10 11.87 6.86
C ARG A 105 -8.82 12.54 5.68
#